data_cfebb874814baceb725ca30e2dd4a2b6
#
_entry.id   cfebb874814baceb725ca30e2dd4a2b6
#
_cell.length_a   1.000
_cell.length_b   1.000
_cell.length_c   1.000
_cell.angle_alpha   90.00
_cell.angle_beta   90.00
_cell.angle_gamma   90.00
#
_symmetry.space_group_name_H-M   'P 1'
#
loop_
_entity.id
_entity.type
_entity.pdbx_description
1 polymer ?
#
loop_
_entity_poly.entity_id
_entity_poly.type
_entity_poly.pdbx_seq_one_letter_code
_entity_poly.pdbx_strand_id
1 'polypeptide(L)'
;LLSSNLKIGFEGDHVNYTLYDSMKSNFNDVNWTSTQMIVEDLASVKDKSELDAFRVAVEITDKVYEEILPMLRPGFTEKQVANTLVSKYREYGDGEAYSPIVATGPNGALPHAIPTDREFKKGDFIVIDAAAKYAGYHADMTRTPVVGEATEKHHEVYAIVKEAQQRGCDIAKAGVSCKEVDAATRDYIHEMGYGEYYTHGTGHGLGLEIHTSPRFAPTSKDILKENNVMTIEPGIYLAGWGGVRIEDDVIINQDGCEILNKTTKDLVVLD
;
A
#
# COMPACT_ATOMS: atom_id res chain seq x y z
N LEU A 1 15.41 -4.97 -40.69
CA LEU A 1 16.78 -4.48 -40.90
C LEU A 1 16.84 -3.06 -40.36
N LEU A 2 17.49 -2.87 -39.23
CA LEU A 2 17.72 -1.54 -38.65
C LEU A 2 18.78 -0.81 -39.49
N SER A 3 18.57 0.49 -39.76
CA SER A 3 19.56 1.30 -40.46
C SER A 3 20.81 1.52 -39.59
N SER A 4 21.98 1.69 -40.22
CA SER A 4 23.23 2.02 -39.48
C SER A 4 23.09 3.31 -38.66
N ASN A 5 23.69 3.39 -37.48
CA ASN A 5 23.69 4.52 -36.55
C ASN A 5 22.35 4.83 -35.84
N LEU A 6 21.50 3.84 -35.57
CA LEU A 6 20.33 4.04 -34.75
C LEU A 6 20.72 4.35 -33.29
N LYS A 7 20.01 5.31 -32.70
CA LYS A 7 20.01 5.52 -31.25
C LYS A 7 18.80 4.80 -30.66
N ILE A 8 19.04 3.83 -29.79
CA ILE A 8 17.98 3.06 -29.13
C ILE A 8 18.12 3.20 -27.62
N GLY A 9 17.04 3.64 -26.97
CA GLY A 9 16.92 3.60 -25.52
C GLY A 9 16.58 2.20 -25.05
N PHE A 10 17.06 1.82 -23.87
CA PHE A 10 16.65 0.60 -23.18
C PHE A 10 16.41 0.90 -21.69
N GLU A 11 15.52 0.15 -21.06
CA GLU A 11 15.20 0.31 -19.63
C GLU A 11 16.36 -0.23 -18.79
N GLY A 12 17.18 0.70 -18.26
CA GLY A 12 18.40 0.36 -17.55
C GLY A 12 18.19 -0.38 -16.24
N ASP A 13 17.02 -0.23 -15.63
CA ASP A 13 16.65 -0.90 -14.39
C ASP A 13 16.16 -2.34 -14.60
N HIS A 14 15.73 -2.69 -15.84
CA HIS A 14 15.19 -4.02 -16.18
C HIS A 14 16.16 -4.84 -17.03
N VAL A 15 16.97 -4.21 -17.87
CA VAL A 15 17.94 -4.92 -18.72
C VAL A 15 19.16 -5.29 -17.89
N ASN A 16 19.30 -6.58 -17.55
CA ASN A 16 20.48 -7.07 -16.84
C ASN A 16 21.73 -7.05 -17.73
N TYR A 17 22.92 -7.18 -17.09
CA TYR A 17 24.20 -7.11 -17.78
C TYR A 17 24.34 -8.10 -18.94
N THR A 18 23.90 -9.37 -18.74
CA THR A 18 24.00 -10.43 -19.76
C THR A 18 23.18 -10.07 -21.01
N LEU A 19 21.97 -9.57 -20.82
CA LEU A 19 21.11 -9.14 -21.92
C LEU A 19 21.73 -7.94 -22.65
N TYR A 20 22.19 -6.95 -21.90
CA TYR A 20 22.85 -5.76 -22.47
C TYR A 20 24.10 -6.14 -23.31
N ASP A 21 24.94 -7.04 -22.79
CA ASP A 21 26.15 -7.52 -23.50
C ASP A 21 25.78 -8.28 -24.80
N SER A 22 24.73 -9.10 -24.73
CA SER A 22 24.17 -9.77 -25.91
C SER A 22 23.62 -8.79 -26.95
N MET A 23 22.86 -7.78 -26.51
CA MET A 23 22.33 -6.74 -27.40
C MET A 23 23.46 -6.00 -28.09
N LYS A 24 24.48 -5.58 -27.33
CA LYS A 24 25.64 -4.88 -27.85
C LYS A 24 26.46 -5.72 -28.84
N SER A 25 26.65 -7.00 -28.55
CA SER A 25 27.42 -7.91 -29.40
C SER A 25 26.70 -8.27 -30.70
N ASN A 26 25.37 -8.35 -30.68
CA ASN A 26 24.56 -8.71 -31.86
C ASN A 26 24.21 -7.50 -32.73
N PHE A 27 24.27 -6.28 -32.20
CA PHE A 27 23.86 -5.05 -32.88
C PHE A 27 24.94 -3.96 -32.70
N ASN A 28 26.14 -4.20 -33.28
CA ASN A 28 27.31 -3.33 -33.12
C ASN A 28 27.12 -1.91 -33.69
N ASP A 29 26.22 -1.71 -34.64
CA ASP A 29 25.95 -0.42 -35.29
C ASP A 29 24.86 0.39 -34.58
N VAL A 30 24.39 -0.10 -33.40
CA VAL A 30 23.38 0.59 -32.59
C VAL A 30 24.06 1.36 -31.47
N ASN A 31 23.69 2.62 -31.30
CA ASN A 31 24.08 3.43 -30.15
C ASN A 31 23.05 3.24 -29.03
N TRP A 32 23.37 2.33 -28.08
CA TRP A 32 22.54 2.01 -26.95
C TRP A 32 22.63 3.09 -25.86
N THR A 33 21.48 3.60 -25.40
CA THR A 33 21.38 4.59 -24.32
C THR A 33 20.50 4.05 -23.21
N SER A 34 21.02 3.94 -21.99
CA SER A 34 20.20 3.59 -20.82
C SER A 34 19.22 4.72 -20.54
N THR A 35 17.94 4.34 -20.38
CA THR A 35 16.86 5.22 -19.96
C THR A 35 16.28 4.70 -18.65
N GLN A 36 15.69 5.58 -17.85
CA GLN A 36 15.06 5.23 -16.57
C GLN A 36 13.75 5.99 -16.42
N MET A 37 12.78 5.38 -15.77
CA MET A 37 11.52 6.00 -15.35
C MET A 37 10.64 6.57 -16.46
N ILE A 38 10.88 6.26 -17.76
CA ILE A 38 10.07 6.83 -18.87
C ILE A 38 8.66 6.25 -18.85
N VAL A 39 8.54 4.93 -18.71
CA VAL A 39 7.25 4.23 -18.67
C VAL A 39 6.57 4.45 -17.33
N GLU A 40 7.31 4.38 -16.24
CA GLU A 40 6.83 4.58 -14.88
C GLU A 40 6.28 6.00 -14.67
N ASP A 41 6.98 7.02 -15.16
CA ASP A 41 6.53 8.42 -15.11
C ASP A 41 5.23 8.63 -15.90
N LEU A 42 5.13 8.01 -17.08
CA LEU A 42 3.91 8.05 -17.89
C LEU A 42 2.76 7.34 -17.17
N ALA A 43 2.99 6.12 -16.67
CA ALA A 43 2.01 5.29 -15.97
C ALA A 43 1.60 5.87 -14.60
N SER A 44 2.42 6.74 -14.00
CA SER A 44 2.12 7.31 -12.69
C SER A 44 0.86 8.20 -12.70
N VAL A 45 0.55 8.86 -13.82
CA VAL A 45 -0.61 9.73 -13.99
C VAL A 45 -1.70 8.97 -14.74
N LYS A 46 -2.80 8.68 -14.06
CA LYS A 46 -3.89 7.83 -14.55
C LYS A 46 -4.88 8.59 -15.42
N ASP A 47 -5.35 7.95 -16.46
CA ASP A 47 -6.50 8.45 -17.21
C ASP A 47 -7.83 8.08 -16.54
N LYS A 48 -8.94 8.54 -17.12
CA LYS A 48 -10.28 8.29 -16.56
C LYS A 48 -10.60 6.79 -16.48
N SER A 49 -10.24 5.99 -17.47
CA SER A 49 -10.58 4.57 -17.53
C SER A 49 -9.78 3.77 -16.50
N GLU A 50 -8.53 4.17 -16.26
CA GLU A 50 -7.68 3.62 -15.22
C GLU A 50 -8.24 3.93 -13.82
N LEU A 51 -8.63 5.19 -13.58
CA LEU A 51 -9.26 5.61 -12.31
C LEU A 51 -10.58 4.88 -12.06
N ASP A 52 -11.39 4.64 -13.10
CA ASP A 52 -12.64 3.88 -12.97
C ASP A 52 -12.34 2.41 -12.57
N ALA A 53 -11.28 1.79 -13.12
CA ALA A 53 -10.86 0.44 -12.74
C ALA A 53 -10.37 0.39 -11.27
N PHE A 54 -9.60 1.39 -10.81
CA PHE A 54 -9.20 1.50 -9.41
C PHE A 54 -10.39 1.56 -8.46
N ARG A 55 -11.39 2.38 -8.76
CA ARG A 55 -12.59 2.47 -7.93
C ARG A 55 -13.28 1.13 -7.75
N VAL A 56 -13.36 0.33 -8.83
CA VAL A 56 -13.94 -1.02 -8.74
C VAL A 56 -13.07 -1.94 -7.88
N ALA A 57 -11.73 -1.90 -8.01
CA ALA A 57 -10.84 -2.70 -7.19
C ALA A 57 -10.99 -2.35 -5.70
N VAL A 58 -11.09 -1.06 -5.36
CA VAL A 58 -11.33 -0.58 -3.99
C VAL A 58 -12.71 -1.00 -3.47
N GLU A 59 -13.77 -0.88 -4.29
CA GLU A 59 -15.12 -1.32 -3.90
C GLU A 59 -15.17 -2.83 -3.59
N ILE A 60 -14.46 -3.65 -4.35
CA ILE A 60 -14.31 -5.10 -4.08
C ILE A 60 -13.54 -5.30 -2.76
N THR A 61 -12.49 -4.53 -2.52
CA THR A 61 -11.67 -4.59 -1.31
C THR A 61 -12.50 -4.29 -0.06
N ASP A 62 -13.23 -3.17 -0.06
CA ASP A 62 -14.13 -2.78 1.03
C ASP A 62 -15.18 -3.87 1.31
N LYS A 63 -15.84 -4.38 0.26
CA LYS A 63 -16.85 -5.44 0.36
C LYS A 63 -16.27 -6.70 0.99
N VAL A 64 -15.11 -7.16 0.53
CA VAL A 64 -14.49 -8.40 1.03
C VAL A 64 -14.07 -8.22 2.49
N TYR A 65 -13.56 -7.07 2.88
CA TYR A 65 -13.23 -6.78 4.28
C TYR A 65 -14.47 -6.92 5.18
N GLU A 66 -15.61 -6.35 4.80
CA GLU A 66 -16.86 -6.49 5.57
C GLU A 66 -17.30 -7.95 5.68
N GLU A 67 -17.15 -8.73 4.61
CA GLU A 67 -17.55 -10.15 4.59
C GLU A 67 -16.68 -11.04 5.48
N ILE A 68 -15.43 -10.66 5.78
CA ILE A 68 -14.55 -11.47 6.65
C ILE A 68 -14.63 -11.07 8.12
N LEU A 69 -15.26 -9.97 8.48
CA LEU A 69 -15.39 -9.53 9.88
C LEU A 69 -15.90 -10.63 10.83
N PRO A 70 -16.91 -11.46 10.47
CA PRO A 70 -17.38 -12.54 11.35
C PRO A 70 -16.35 -13.64 11.65
N MET A 71 -15.26 -13.72 10.87
CA MET A 71 -14.17 -14.69 11.09
C MET A 71 -13.09 -14.15 12.05
N LEU A 72 -13.07 -12.85 12.33
CA LEU A 72 -12.05 -12.21 13.14
C LEU A 72 -12.33 -12.40 14.64
N ARG A 73 -12.32 -13.65 15.10
CA ARG A 73 -12.64 -14.06 16.48
C ARG A 73 -11.85 -15.31 16.87
N PRO A 74 -11.76 -15.64 18.18
CA PRO A 74 -11.13 -16.87 18.64
C PRO A 74 -11.67 -18.11 17.92
N GLY A 75 -10.79 -19.07 17.62
CA GLY A 75 -11.10 -20.28 16.84
C GLY A 75 -10.81 -20.16 15.35
N PHE A 76 -10.47 -18.98 14.84
CA PHE A 76 -9.91 -18.79 13.50
C PHE A 76 -8.43 -18.45 13.58
N THR A 77 -7.69 -18.82 12.51
CA THR A 77 -6.26 -18.52 12.37
C THR A 77 -6.01 -17.44 11.31
N GLU A 78 -4.83 -16.81 11.38
CA GLU A 78 -4.37 -15.86 10.36
C GLU A 78 -4.47 -16.45 8.94
N LYS A 79 -3.99 -17.69 8.73
CA LYS A 79 -4.06 -18.40 7.43
C LYS A 79 -5.47 -18.65 6.94
N GLN A 80 -6.40 -19.01 7.82
CA GLN A 80 -7.79 -19.26 7.41
C GLN A 80 -8.43 -17.99 6.87
N VAL A 81 -8.20 -16.85 7.53
CA VAL A 81 -8.71 -15.56 7.07
C VAL A 81 -8.01 -15.15 5.77
N ALA A 82 -6.69 -15.25 5.68
CA ALA A 82 -5.94 -14.93 4.47
C ALA A 82 -6.41 -15.75 3.25
N ASN A 83 -6.63 -17.07 3.43
CA ASN A 83 -7.15 -17.92 2.36
C ASN A 83 -8.58 -17.54 1.95
N THR A 84 -9.41 -17.10 2.88
CA THR A 84 -10.77 -16.63 2.59
C THR A 84 -10.72 -15.32 1.79
N LEU A 85 -9.86 -14.37 2.17
CA LEU A 85 -9.62 -13.13 1.43
C LEU A 85 -9.26 -13.43 -0.04
N VAL A 86 -8.26 -14.29 -0.28
CA VAL A 86 -7.83 -14.70 -1.63
C VAL A 86 -9.00 -15.31 -2.42
N SER A 87 -9.77 -16.20 -1.79
CA SER A 87 -10.93 -16.83 -2.46
C SER A 87 -11.96 -15.80 -2.90
N LYS A 88 -12.28 -14.83 -2.03
CA LYS A 88 -13.26 -13.79 -2.32
C LYS A 88 -12.80 -12.78 -3.34
N TYR A 89 -11.52 -12.38 -3.32
CA TYR A 89 -10.97 -11.52 -4.35
C TYR A 89 -11.01 -12.16 -5.73
N ARG A 90 -10.82 -13.48 -5.83
CA ARG A 90 -10.96 -14.23 -7.08
C ARG A 90 -12.42 -14.46 -7.51
N GLU A 91 -13.35 -14.38 -6.58
CA GLU A 91 -14.79 -14.45 -6.87
C GLU A 91 -15.30 -13.14 -7.47
N TYR A 92 -14.79 -11.97 -6.99
CA TYR A 92 -15.35 -10.66 -7.33
C TYR A 92 -14.51 -9.85 -8.31
N GLY A 93 -13.21 -10.16 -8.46
CA GLY A 93 -12.27 -9.44 -9.32
C GLY A 93 -11.28 -10.37 -10.02
N ASP A 94 -10.13 -9.82 -10.40
CA ASP A 94 -9.05 -10.59 -11.06
C ASP A 94 -8.22 -11.41 -10.05
N GLY A 95 -8.53 -11.29 -8.76
CA GLY A 95 -7.85 -11.94 -7.65
C GLY A 95 -7.30 -10.95 -6.63
N GLU A 96 -6.43 -11.45 -5.79
CA GLU A 96 -5.68 -10.67 -4.82
C GLU A 96 -4.69 -9.73 -5.52
N ALA A 97 -4.55 -8.50 -5.03
CA ALA A 97 -3.55 -7.55 -5.50
C ALA A 97 -2.13 -7.99 -5.13
N TYR A 98 -1.98 -8.58 -3.95
CA TYR A 98 -0.75 -9.14 -3.37
C TYR A 98 -1.11 -10.23 -2.36
N SER A 99 -0.09 -10.92 -1.82
CA SER A 99 -0.30 -11.90 -0.74
C SER A 99 -0.83 -11.22 0.51
N PRO A 100 -2.05 -11.52 0.98
CA PRO A 100 -2.63 -10.86 2.14
C PRO A 100 -1.76 -10.98 3.39
N ILE A 101 -1.64 -9.89 4.15
CA ILE A 101 -1.12 -9.87 5.50
C ILE A 101 -2.31 -9.99 6.44
N VAL A 102 -2.32 -11.01 7.28
CA VAL A 102 -3.23 -11.15 8.42
C VAL A 102 -2.36 -11.49 9.60
N ALA A 103 -2.15 -10.53 10.49
CA ALA A 103 -1.18 -10.65 11.58
C ALA A 103 -1.80 -10.25 12.92
N THR A 104 -1.85 -11.18 13.87
CA THR A 104 -2.54 -10.98 15.14
C THR A 104 -1.58 -10.92 16.33
N GLY A 105 -1.88 -10.03 17.28
CA GLY A 105 -1.07 -9.81 18.48
C GLY A 105 0.40 -9.56 18.12
N PRO A 106 1.37 -10.30 18.73
CA PRO A 106 2.80 -10.05 18.47
C PRO A 106 3.23 -10.14 17.01
N ASN A 107 2.53 -10.92 16.15
CA ASN A 107 2.83 -10.99 14.72
C ASN A 107 2.52 -9.66 14.01
N GLY A 108 1.53 -8.91 14.50
CA GLY A 108 1.18 -7.58 13.98
C GLY A 108 2.29 -6.53 14.17
N ALA A 109 3.32 -6.82 14.97
CA ALA A 109 4.50 -5.97 15.08
C ALA A 109 5.47 -6.09 13.88
N LEU A 110 5.19 -6.98 12.93
CA LEU A 110 5.96 -7.17 11.70
C LEU A 110 5.19 -6.55 10.54
N PRO A 111 5.65 -5.44 9.92
CA PRO A 111 4.93 -4.76 8.84
C PRO A 111 4.57 -5.68 7.67
N HIS A 112 5.46 -6.64 7.33
CA HIS A 112 5.31 -7.61 6.26
C HIS A 112 5.16 -9.04 6.80
N ALA A 113 4.30 -9.23 7.81
CA ALA A 113 4.06 -10.54 8.41
C ALA A 113 3.46 -11.52 7.39
N ILE A 114 3.90 -12.75 7.45
CA ILE A 114 3.29 -13.86 6.67
C ILE A 114 2.26 -14.54 7.58
N PRO A 115 1.01 -14.75 7.12
CA PRO A 115 -0.02 -15.41 7.92
C PRO A 115 0.40 -16.80 8.41
N THR A 116 0.24 -17.06 9.71
CA THR A 116 0.61 -18.30 10.38
C THR A 116 -0.63 -19.09 10.84
N ASP A 117 -0.42 -20.22 11.53
CA ASP A 117 -1.48 -20.97 12.17
C ASP A 117 -1.83 -20.43 13.59
N ARG A 118 -1.36 -19.18 13.92
CA ARG A 118 -1.73 -18.51 15.16
C ARG A 118 -3.23 -18.21 15.16
N GLU A 119 -3.91 -18.65 16.22
CA GLU A 119 -5.31 -18.30 16.47
C GLU A 119 -5.43 -16.88 17.04
N PHE A 120 -6.53 -16.22 16.71
CA PHE A 120 -6.89 -14.93 17.29
C PHE A 120 -7.21 -15.08 18.77
N LYS A 121 -6.77 -14.14 19.60
CA LYS A 121 -7.00 -14.11 21.04
C LYS A 121 -7.64 -12.80 21.45
N LYS A 122 -8.45 -12.82 22.51
CA LYS A 122 -8.96 -11.59 23.12
C LYS A 122 -7.82 -10.68 23.54
N GLY A 123 -7.91 -9.40 23.21
CA GLY A 123 -6.89 -8.40 23.42
C GLY A 123 -5.82 -8.31 22.31
N ASP A 124 -5.92 -9.12 21.25
CA ASP A 124 -5.05 -8.96 20.08
C ASP A 124 -5.59 -7.87 19.13
N PHE A 125 -4.72 -6.99 18.65
CA PHE A 125 -4.94 -6.32 17.38
C PHE A 125 -4.77 -7.33 16.23
N ILE A 126 -5.53 -7.16 15.16
CA ILE A 126 -5.36 -7.89 13.91
C ILE A 126 -5.05 -6.88 12.80
N VAL A 127 -3.80 -6.82 12.35
CA VAL A 127 -3.44 -6.08 11.14
C VAL A 127 -3.90 -6.90 9.94
N ILE A 128 -4.82 -6.36 9.16
CA ILE A 128 -5.32 -6.95 7.91
C ILE A 128 -4.97 -5.99 6.80
N ASP A 129 -4.01 -6.39 5.99
CA ASP A 129 -3.53 -5.65 4.82
C ASP A 129 -3.74 -6.55 3.62
N ALA A 130 -4.77 -6.22 2.84
CA ALA A 130 -5.25 -7.07 1.77
C ALA A 130 -6.16 -6.29 0.83
N ALA A 131 -5.99 -6.48 -0.47
CA ALA A 131 -6.82 -5.83 -1.46
C ALA A 131 -7.03 -6.65 -2.72
N ALA A 132 -8.02 -6.23 -3.51
CA ALA A 132 -8.38 -6.81 -4.79
C ALA A 132 -7.58 -6.20 -5.94
N LYS A 133 -7.49 -6.98 -7.01
CA LYS A 133 -7.11 -6.53 -8.34
C LYS A 133 -8.32 -6.56 -9.27
N TYR A 134 -8.47 -5.53 -10.11
CA TYR A 134 -9.54 -5.47 -11.11
C TYR A 134 -9.04 -4.78 -12.39
N ALA A 135 -9.32 -5.39 -13.54
CA ALA A 135 -8.83 -4.96 -14.86
C ALA A 135 -7.31 -4.71 -14.90
N GLY A 136 -6.54 -5.50 -14.11
CA GLY A 136 -5.11 -5.38 -13.95
C GLY A 136 -4.64 -4.35 -12.92
N TYR A 137 -5.50 -3.46 -12.41
CA TYR A 137 -5.16 -2.43 -11.42
C TYR A 137 -5.27 -2.96 -9.99
N HIS A 138 -4.30 -2.60 -9.16
CA HIS A 138 -4.15 -3.06 -7.78
C HIS A 138 -4.67 -2.00 -6.81
N ALA A 139 -5.65 -2.37 -5.96
CA ALA A 139 -5.98 -1.61 -4.77
C ALA A 139 -5.07 -2.00 -3.61
N ASP A 140 -5.10 -1.21 -2.54
CA ASP A 140 -4.38 -1.46 -1.30
C ASP A 140 -5.18 -0.96 -0.10
N MET A 141 -5.28 -1.74 0.97
CA MET A 141 -5.98 -1.30 2.17
C MET A 141 -5.52 -2.05 3.41
N THR A 142 -5.21 -1.29 4.46
CA THR A 142 -5.01 -1.85 5.79
C THR A 142 -6.05 -1.35 6.78
N ARG A 143 -6.59 -2.29 7.57
CA ARG A 143 -7.42 -2.02 8.77
C ARG A 143 -6.93 -2.85 9.94
N THR A 144 -7.07 -2.30 11.16
CA THR A 144 -6.59 -2.96 12.38
C THR A 144 -7.69 -3.00 13.44
N PRO A 145 -8.61 -3.97 13.41
CA PRO A 145 -9.57 -4.20 14.50
C PRO A 145 -8.89 -4.83 15.73
N VAL A 146 -9.57 -4.78 16.89
CA VAL A 146 -9.18 -5.49 18.11
C VAL A 146 -10.20 -6.56 18.49
N VAL A 147 -9.72 -7.71 18.96
CA VAL A 147 -10.58 -8.83 19.41
C VAL A 147 -10.93 -8.66 20.88
N GLY A 148 -12.21 -8.66 21.20
CA GLY A 148 -12.71 -8.53 22.56
C GLY A 148 -12.59 -7.11 23.09
N GLU A 149 -12.01 -6.93 24.29
CA GLU A 149 -11.96 -5.64 24.96
C GLU A 149 -10.71 -4.81 24.58
N ALA A 150 -10.93 -3.57 24.13
CA ALA A 150 -9.86 -2.62 23.87
C ALA A 150 -9.39 -1.95 25.18
N THR A 151 -8.11 -2.00 25.46
CA THR A 151 -7.48 -1.30 26.59
C THR A 151 -7.18 0.17 26.24
N GLU A 152 -6.83 0.99 27.24
CA GLU A 152 -6.38 2.38 27.04
C GLU A 152 -5.21 2.46 26.04
N LYS A 153 -4.26 1.53 26.13
CA LYS A 153 -3.13 1.47 25.18
C LYS A 153 -3.58 1.20 23.73
N HIS A 154 -4.62 0.36 23.53
CA HIS A 154 -5.18 0.15 22.20
C HIS A 154 -5.75 1.44 21.63
N HIS A 155 -6.55 2.15 22.44
CA HIS A 155 -7.14 3.43 22.02
C HIS A 155 -6.07 4.51 21.75
N GLU A 156 -5.04 4.61 22.59
CA GLU A 156 -3.94 5.55 22.44
C GLU A 156 -3.20 5.33 21.12
N VAL A 157 -2.65 4.13 20.90
CA VAL A 157 -1.83 3.83 19.72
C VAL A 157 -2.67 3.93 18.44
N TYR A 158 -3.91 3.45 18.49
CA TYR A 158 -4.82 3.53 17.34
C TYR A 158 -5.14 4.98 16.96
N ALA A 159 -5.45 5.82 17.96
CA ALA A 159 -5.76 7.24 17.73
C ALA A 159 -4.58 8.00 17.11
N ILE A 160 -3.35 7.69 17.54
CA ILE A 160 -2.12 8.30 16.97
C ILE A 160 -1.98 7.93 15.50
N VAL A 161 -2.12 6.64 15.13
CA VAL A 161 -1.98 6.21 13.74
C VAL A 161 -3.10 6.78 12.88
N LYS A 162 -4.34 6.81 13.38
CA LYS A 162 -5.49 7.39 12.66
C LYS A 162 -5.31 8.87 12.39
N GLU A 163 -4.86 9.64 13.37
CA GLU A 163 -4.58 11.07 13.21
C GLU A 163 -3.41 11.30 12.25
N ALA A 164 -2.34 10.49 12.34
CA ALA A 164 -1.22 10.56 11.41
C ALA A 164 -1.68 10.35 9.94
N GLN A 165 -2.52 9.33 9.72
CA GLN A 165 -3.07 9.03 8.40
C GLN A 165 -3.92 10.18 7.87
N GLN A 166 -4.77 10.77 8.72
CA GLN A 166 -5.57 11.93 8.34
C GLN A 166 -4.71 13.13 7.95
N ARG A 167 -3.64 13.43 8.69
CA ARG A 167 -2.70 14.52 8.36
C ARG A 167 -2.03 14.32 7.01
N GLY A 168 -1.69 13.08 6.65
CA GLY A 168 -1.19 12.75 5.32
C GLY A 168 -2.23 13.06 4.23
N CYS A 169 -3.49 12.66 4.44
CA CYS A 169 -4.57 12.95 3.52
C CYS A 169 -4.83 14.45 3.37
N ASP A 170 -4.79 15.21 4.48
CA ASP A 170 -5.13 16.64 4.49
C ASP A 170 -4.19 17.50 3.64
N ILE A 171 -2.92 17.10 3.51
CA ILE A 171 -1.94 17.84 2.73
C ILE A 171 -1.68 17.27 1.33
N ALA A 172 -2.11 16.03 1.05
CA ALA A 172 -1.86 15.37 -0.22
C ALA A 172 -2.66 16.03 -1.35
N LYS A 173 -1.97 16.75 -2.24
CA LYS A 173 -2.53 17.39 -3.44
C LYS A 173 -1.47 17.63 -4.50
N ALA A 174 -1.89 17.89 -5.72
CA ALA A 174 -0.97 18.20 -6.82
C ALA A 174 -0.04 19.38 -6.46
N GLY A 175 1.25 19.23 -6.77
CA GLY A 175 2.29 20.22 -6.48
C GLY A 175 2.96 20.09 -5.11
N VAL A 176 2.42 19.29 -4.18
CA VAL A 176 3.07 19.00 -2.89
C VAL A 176 4.16 17.93 -3.09
N SER A 177 5.28 18.07 -2.38
CA SER A 177 6.34 17.06 -2.44
C SER A 177 5.95 15.82 -1.64
N CYS A 178 6.30 14.64 -2.17
CA CYS A 178 6.05 13.37 -1.49
C CYS A 178 6.77 13.27 -0.13
N LYS A 179 7.89 14.00 0.02
CA LYS A 179 8.59 14.13 1.31
C LYS A 179 7.77 14.89 2.35
N GLU A 180 7.03 15.94 1.96
CA GLU A 180 6.17 16.71 2.88
C GLU A 180 4.99 15.87 3.37
N VAL A 181 4.39 15.02 2.51
CA VAL A 181 3.34 14.09 2.93
C VAL A 181 3.88 13.08 3.94
N ASP A 182 5.06 12.50 3.69
CA ASP A 182 5.71 11.61 4.67
C ASP A 182 6.01 12.33 5.99
N ALA A 183 6.52 13.55 5.93
CA ALA A 183 6.81 14.34 7.13
C ALA A 183 5.57 14.62 7.97
N ALA A 184 4.43 14.93 7.35
CA ALA A 184 3.18 15.22 8.08
C ALA A 184 2.70 14.03 8.95
N THR A 185 2.91 12.80 8.48
CA THR A 185 2.57 11.60 9.24
C THR A 185 3.65 11.24 10.25
N ARG A 186 4.90 11.24 9.81
CA ARG A 186 6.07 10.78 10.58
C ARG A 186 6.38 11.68 11.75
N ASP A 187 6.42 12.99 11.51
CA ASP A 187 6.76 13.97 12.56
C ASP A 187 5.72 13.93 13.68
N TYR A 188 4.43 13.77 13.33
CA TYR A 188 3.38 13.62 14.33
C TYR A 188 3.56 12.35 15.18
N ILE A 189 3.81 11.19 14.55
CA ILE A 189 4.07 9.94 15.29
C ILE A 189 5.32 10.10 16.19
N HIS A 190 6.33 10.81 15.72
CA HIS A 190 7.54 11.11 16.51
C HIS A 190 7.23 12.03 17.70
N GLU A 191 6.45 13.10 17.51
CA GLU A 191 6.00 14.02 18.57
C GLU A 191 5.20 13.29 19.66
N MET A 192 4.43 12.27 19.27
CA MET A 192 3.67 11.42 20.19
C MET A 192 4.51 10.35 20.90
N GLY A 193 5.85 10.32 20.67
CA GLY A 193 6.79 9.43 21.34
C GLY A 193 6.94 8.04 20.70
N TYR A 194 6.36 7.80 19.52
CA TYR A 194 6.39 6.50 18.83
C TYR A 194 7.26 6.48 17.57
N GLY A 195 8.09 7.49 17.33
CA GLY A 195 8.88 7.63 16.10
C GLY A 195 9.79 6.44 15.77
N GLU A 196 10.39 5.80 16.79
CA GLU A 196 11.25 4.61 16.60
C GLU A 196 10.47 3.37 16.12
N TYR A 197 9.15 3.37 16.28
CA TYR A 197 8.27 2.26 15.95
C TYR A 197 7.58 2.45 14.57
N TYR A 198 7.89 3.52 13.85
CA TYR A 198 7.42 3.78 12.49
C TYR A 198 8.57 3.60 11.50
N THR A 199 8.70 2.44 10.90
CA THR A 199 9.92 1.96 10.23
C THR A 199 9.89 1.95 8.70
N HIS A 200 8.78 2.33 8.06
CA HIS A 200 8.63 2.37 6.60
C HIS A 200 8.19 3.74 6.08
N GLY A 201 8.09 3.92 4.78
CA GLY A 201 7.54 5.14 4.17
C GLY A 201 6.04 5.26 4.41
N THR A 202 5.51 6.46 4.21
CA THR A 202 4.08 6.73 4.41
C THR A 202 3.20 6.15 3.30
N GLY A 203 3.79 5.76 2.16
CA GLY A 203 3.02 5.18 1.07
C GLY A 203 3.74 5.19 -0.27
N HIS A 204 3.05 4.70 -1.28
CA HIS A 204 3.56 4.52 -2.63
C HIS A 204 2.47 4.72 -3.68
N GLY A 205 2.89 4.84 -4.94
CA GLY A 205 1.97 4.83 -6.07
C GLY A 205 1.40 3.44 -6.33
N LEU A 206 0.22 3.41 -6.90
CA LEU A 206 -0.49 2.21 -7.34
C LEU A 206 -0.70 2.23 -8.85
N GLY A 207 -0.80 1.04 -9.45
CA GLY A 207 -1.01 0.90 -10.90
C GLY A 207 -1.30 -0.53 -11.31
N LEU A 208 -0.75 -0.88 -12.48
CA LEU A 208 -0.67 -2.26 -12.95
C LEU A 208 0.28 -3.12 -12.11
N GLU A 209 1.10 -2.46 -11.28
CA GLU A 209 1.91 -3.06 -10.22
C GLU A 209 1.48 -2.49 -8.89
N ILE A 210 1.63 -3.28 -7.82
CA ILE A 210 1.24 -2.89 -6.47
C ILE A 210 2.12 -1.74 -5.93
N HIS A 211 3.41 -1.73 -6.22
CA HIS A 211 4.34 -0.71 -5.77
C HIS A 211 4.92 0.06 -6.95
N THR A 212 4.45 1.28 -7.16
CA THR A 212 4.94 2.16 -8.22
C THR A 212 5.48 3.49 -7.65
N SER A 213 6.04 4.30 -8.52
CA SER A 213 6.33 5.72 -8.22
C SER A 213 5.06 6.56 -8.40
N PRO A 214 4.98 7.72 -7.70
CA PRO A 214 5.95 8.25 -6.73
C PRO A 214 5.85 7.54 -5.36
N ARG A 215 6.76 7.87 -4.41
CA ARG A 215 6.74 7.28 -3.05
C ARG A 215 6.74 8.36 -1.98
N PHE A 216 5.90 8.20 -0.96
CA PHE A 216 5.94 9.00 0.26
C PHE A 216 7.02 8.46 1.20
N ALA A 217 8.17 9.12 1.23
CA ALA A 217 9.33 8.72 2.03
C ALA A 217 10.21 9.92 2.38
N PRO A 218 11.01 9.86 3.46
CA PRO A 218 11.88 10.97 3.87
C PRO A 218 12.91 11.36 2.80
N THR A 219 13.28 10.44 1.92
CA THR A 219 14.28 10.61 0.86
C THR A 219 13.68 10.92 -0.50
N SER A 220 12.35 10.96 -0.61
CA SER A 220 11.66 11.22 -1.89
C SER A 220 12.00 12.60 -2.45
N LYS A 221 12.11 12.66 -3.76
CA LYS A 221 12.28 13.90 -4.54
C LYS A 221 11.08 14.19 -5.45
N ASP A 222 10.10 13.31 -5.40
CA ASP A 222 8.93 13.35 -6.27
C ASP A 222 7.96 14.45 -5.83
N ILE A 223 7.27 15.01 -6.81
CA ILE A 223 6.18 15.96 -6.63
C ILE A 223 4.89 15.30 -7.12
N LEU A 224 3.84 15.38 -6.30
CA LEU A 224 2.54 14.85 -6.65
C LEU A 224 1.96 15.54 -7.88
N LYS A 225 1.37 14.74 -8.75
CA LYS A 225 0.64 15.20 -9.95
C LYS A 225 -0.83 14.83 -9.79
N GLU A 226 -1.69 15.63 -10.39
CA GLU A 226 -3.11 15.29 -10.52
C GLU A 226 -3.27 13.90 -11.17
N ASN A 227 -4.21 13.11 -10.66
CA ASN A 227 -4.44 11.71 -11.06
C ASN A 227 -3.31 10.73 -10.71
N ASN A 228 -2.35 11.07 -9.84
CA ASN A 228 -1.61 10.02 -9.15
C ASN A 228 -2.59 9.24 -8.24
N VAL A 229 -2.46 7.92 -8.20
CA VAL A 229 -3.13 7.07 -7.21
C VAL A 229 -2.08 6.60 -6.22
N MET A 230 -2.31 6.85 -4.93
CA MET A 230 -1.32 6.67 -3.87
C MET A 230 -1.93 5.95 -2.67
N THR A 231 -1.12 5.23 -1.91
CA THR A 231 -1.47 4.79 -0.55
C THR A 231 -1.06 5.86 0.47
N ILE A 232 -1.80 5.94 1.61
CA ILE A 232 -1.38 6.68 2.80
C ILE A 232 -1.57 5.74 3.99
N GLU A 233 -0.48 5.18 4.51
CA GLU A 233 -0.45 3.98 5.34
C GLU A 233 0.47 4.06 6.57
N PRO A 234 0.48 5.13 7.38
CA PRO A 234 1.32 5.15 8.56
C PRO A 234 1.02 4.00 9.51
N GLY A 235 2.05 3.55 10.26
CA GLY A 235 1.90 2.48 11.22
C GLY A 235 2.84 2.58 12.41
N ILE A 236 2.45 1.97 13.54
CA ILE A 236 3.24 1.82 14.77
C ILE A 236 3.32 0.34 15.09
N TYR A 237 4.54 -0.18 15.28
CA TYR A 237 4.83 -1.61 15.47
C TYR A 237 5.60 -1.84 16.76
N LEU A 238 4.95 -2.43 17.78
CA LEU A 238 5.50 -2.63 19.12
C LEU A 238 5.82 -4.11 19.33
N ALA A 239 7.11 -4.44 19.29
CA ALA A 239 7.59 -5.81 19.43
C ALA A 239 7.02 -6.50 20.70
N GLY A 240 6.52 -7.72 20.52
CA GLY A 240 5.91 -8.52 21.59
C GLY A 240 4.49 -8.12 21.99
N TRP A 241 3.95 -7.02 21.44
CA TRP A 241 2.57 -6.57 21.69
C TRP A 241 1.70 -6.64 20.42
N GLY A 242 2.03 -5.90 19.39
CA GLY A 242 1.27 -5.84 18.15
C GLY A 242 1.63 -4.62 17.33
N GLY A 243 0.85 -4.37 16.30
CA GLY A 243 0.96 -3.19 15.45
C GLY A 243 -0.39 -2.61 15.08
N VAL A 244 -0.36 -1.37 14.65
CA VAL A 244 -1.50 -0.67 14.03
C VAL A 244 -1.01 -0.06 12.73
N ARG A 245 -1.70 -0.35 11.64
CA ARG A 245 -1.62 0.38 10.36
C ARG A 245 -3.02 0.73 9.92
N ILE A 246 -3.20 1.94 9.41
CA ILE A 246 -4.44 2.42 8.80
C ILE A 246 -4.06 3.01 7.46
N GLU A 247 -4.70 2.52 6.42
CA GLU A 247 -4.34 2.80 5.05
C GLU A 247 -5.55 3.02 4.17
N ASP A 248 -5.47 4.01 3.33
CA ASP A 248 -6.42 4.24 2.24
C ASP A 248 -5.69 4.47 0.93
N ASP A 249 -6.34 4.05 -0.16
CA ASP A 249 -6.05 4.50 -1.51
C ASP A 249 -6.62 5.89 -1.74
N VAL A 250 -5.82 6.80 -2.30
CA VAL A 250 -6.23 8.16 -2.60
C VAL A 250 -5.92 8.55 -4.04
N ILE A 251 -6.82 9.28 -4.69
CA ILE A 251 -6.56 9.95 -5.97
C ILE A 251 -6.16 11.40 -5.68
N ILE A 252 -5.02 11.83 -6.19
CA ILE A 252 -4.54 13.19 -6.04
C ILE A 252 -5.28 14.13 -6.98
N ASN A 253 -5.84 15.20 -6.42
CA ASN A 253 -6.53 16.27 -7.13
C ASN A 253 -5.76 17.60 -7.00
N GLN A 254 -6.24 18.66 -7.67
CA GLN A 254 -5.62 20.00 -7.62
C GLN A 254 -5.62 20.60 -6.20
N ASP A 255 -6.73 20.44 -5.46
CA ASP A 255 -6.93 21.11 -4.17
C ASP A 255 -6.88 20.18 -2.95
N GLY A 256 -6.66 18.87 -3.15
CA GLY A 256 -6.65 17.83 -2.11
C GLY A 256 -6.52 16.44 -2.69
N CYS A 257 -7.01 15.43 -1.97
CA CYS A 257 -7.13 14.07 -2.47
C CYS A 257 -8.55 13.52 -2.26
N GLU A 258 -8.95 12.62 -3.13
CA GLU A 258 -10.17 11.80 -2.98
C GLU A 258 -9.79 10.49 -2.29
N ILE A 259 -10.30 10.24 -1.10
CA ILE A 259 -10.15 8.95 -0.41
C ILE A 259 -11.13 7.96 -1.04
N LEU A 260 -10.64 6.84 -1.53
CA LEU A 260 -11.44 5.85 -2.26
C LEU A 260 -12.13 4.84 -1.33
N ASN A 261 -11.44 4.39 -0.28
CA ASN A 261 -11.96 3.41 0.67
C ASN A 261 -13.08 3.99 1.52
N LYS A 262 -14.15 3.20 1.68
CA LYS A 262 -15.34 3.56 2.48
C LYS A 262 -15.40 2.80 3.80
N THR A 263 -14.63 1.72 3.94
CA THR A 263 -14.49 0.97 5.19
C THR A 263 -14.03 1.91 6.30
N THR A 264 -14.73 1.85 7.46
CA THR A 264 -14.45 2.74 8.59
C THR A 264 -12.98 2.70 9.04
N LYS A 265 -12.46 3.88 9.37
CA LYS A 265 -11.17 4.05 10.08
C LYS A 265 -11.33 4.18 11.59
N ASP A 266 -12.53 4.03 12.12
CA ASP A 266 -12.72 3.96 13.56
C ASP A 266 -12.27 2.60 14.10
N LEU A 267 -11.83 2.58 15.36
CA LEU A 267 -11.44 1.32 16.00
C LEU A 267 -12.64 0.39 16.12
N VAL A 268 -12.61 -0.71 15.39
CA VAL A 268 -13.60 -1.77 15.47
C VAL A 268 -13.20 -2.74 16.59
N VAL A 269 -14.08 -2.89 17.57
CA VAL A 269 -13.96 -3.88 18.64
C VAL A 269 -14.84 -5.07 18.30
N LEU A 270 -14.23 -6.24 18.15
CA LEU A 270 -14.90 -7.49 17.75
C LEU A 270 -15.24 -8.33 18.99
N ASP A 271 -16.37 -9.02 19.00
CA ASP A 271 -16.83 -9.86 20.12
C ASP A 271 -16.00 -11.15 20.32
#